data_59db377eab3576584d41a366736b3358
#
_entry.id   59db377eab3576584d41a366736b3358
#
_cell.length_a   1.000
_cell.length_b   1.000
_cell.length_c   1.000
_cell.angle_alpha   90.00
_cell.angle_beta   90.00
_cell.angle_gamma   90.00
#
_symmetry.space_group_name_H-M   'P 1'
#
loop_
_entity.id
_entity.type
_entity.pdbx_description
1 polymer ?
#
loop_
_entity_poly.entity_id
_entity_poly.type
_entity_poly.pdbx_seq_one_letter_code
_entity_poly.pdbx_strand_id
1 'polypeptide(L)'
;HRRFVACFVTYEERTRTVETEDGTTSEETYIVAVPVRELPVVYANISAAMGISITHENQANASEIYYRVLYGRPAPTYGDEFDQWSDGLPLSSAPFIGADGFCSPLGESWRGMVTSEFGYRKDPFTGQTKGHSGLDLGAGKGTPIRAALPGTVYVVRYSSSGYGYHVMVDHGGGFVTLYAHCSKILVTEGQTVDAGTVIAEVGSTGRSTGNHLHFEVRINGEKQNPRGYLP
;
A
#
# COMPACT_ATOMS: atom_id res chain seq x y z
N HIS A 1 9.97 -28.40 -6.97
CA HIS A 1 10.38 -27.08 -7.49
C HIS A 1 9.32 -26.47 -8.42
N ARG A 2 8.86 -27.18 -9.49
CA ARG A 2 7.85 -26.65 -10.44
C ARG A 2 6.51 -26.33 -9.79
N ARG A 3 6.00 -27.13 -8.84
CA ARG A 3 4.74 -26.86 -8.11
C ARG A 3 4.85 -25.61 -7.24
N PHE A 4 6.01 -25.36 -6.68
CA PHE A 4 6.25 -24.20 -5.85
C PHE A 4 6.31 -22.90 -6.69
N VAL A 5 6.99 -22.91 -7.83
CA VAL A 5 7.04 -21.76 -8.75
C VAL A 5 5.64 -21.39 -9.25
N ALA A 6 4.77 -22.37 -9.51
CA ALA A 6 3.39 -22.14 -9.93
C ALA A 6 2.53 -21.37 -8.90
N CYS A 7 2.95 -21.28 -7.63
CA CYS A 7 2.26 -20.46 -6.63
C CYS A 7 2.47 -18.96 -6.83
N PHE A 8 3.49 -18.55 -7.59
CA PHE A 8 3.91 -17.16 -7.75
C PHE A 8 3.66 -16.58 -9.14
N VAL A 9 3.19 -17.40 -10.07
CA VAL A 9 2.92 -16.96 -11.44
C VAL A 9 1.57 -17.47 -11.90
N THR A 10 0.87 -16.63 -12.68
CA THR A 10 -0.26 -17.00 -13.51
C THR A 10 0.18 -16.98 -14.98
N TYR A 11 -0.61 -17.59 -15.85
CA TYR A 11 -0.32 -17.62 -17.28
C TYR A 11 -1.44 -16.88 -18.00
N GLU A 12 -1.08 -15.83 -18.75
CA GLU A 12 -2.00 -15.04 -19.55
C GLU A 12 -1.74 -15.31 -21.03
N GLU A 13 -2.82 -15.47 -21.80
CA GLU A 13 -2.75 -15.44 -23.25
C GLU A 13 -2.68 -13.98 -23.72
N ARG A 14 -1.69 -13.70 -24.56
CA ARG A 14 -1.53 -12.39 -25.20
C ARG A 14 -1.44 -12.57 -26.71
N THR A 15 -1.97 -11.60 -27.43
CA THR A 15 -1.90 -11.57 -28.89
C THR A 15 -0.93 -10.49 -29.33
N ARG A 16 -0.12 -10.79 -30.34
CA ARG A 16 0.74 -9.82 -31.02
C ARG A 16 0.53 -9.91 -32.52
N THR A 17 0.65 -8.79 -33.19
CA THR A 17 0.70 -8.74 -34.65
C THR A 17 2.11 -9.05 -35.12
N VAL A 18 2.24 -10.03 -36.00
CA VAL A 18 3.52 -10.44 -36.61
C VAL A 18 3.44 -10.19 -38.09
N GLU A 19 4.45 -9.58 -38.67
CA GLU A 19 4.59 -9.42 -40.11
C GLU A 19 5.13 -10.71 -40.73
N THR A 20 4.42 -11.25 -41.68
CA THR A 20 4.82 -12.47 -42.41
C THR A 20 5.76 -12.15 -43.55
N GLU A 21 6.55 -13.14 -44.01
CA GLU A 21 7.56 -12.96 -45.06
C GLU A 21 7.03 -12.39 -46.38
N ASP A 22 5.72 -12.49 -46.63
CA ASP A 22 5.01 -11.93 -47.77
C ASP A 22 4.50 -10.49 -47.58
N GLY A 23 4.81 -9.87 -46.41
CA GLY A 23 4.40 -8.50 -46.08
C GLY A 23 2.95 -8.37 -45.57
N THR A 24 2.28 -9.49 -45.31
CA THR A 24 0.96 -9.48 -44.64
C THR A 24 1.14 -9.54 -43.12
N THR A 25 0.13 -9.09 -42.37
CA THR A 25 0.13 -9.18 -40.91
C THR A 25 -0.75 -10.33 -40.45
N SER A 26 -0.25 -11.12 -39.48
CA SER A 26 -1.04 -12.16 -38.81
C SER A 26 -1.02 -11.92 -37.29
N GLU A 27 -2.07 -12.38 -36.61
CA GLU A 27 -2.11 -12.40 -35.17
C GLU A 27 -1.56 -13.72 -34.61
N GLU A 28 -0.58 -13.63 -33.76
CA GLU A 28 -0.01 -14.77 -33.02
C GLU A 28 -0.36 -14.69 -31.55
N THR A 29 -0.98 -15.74 -31.04
CA THR A 29 -1.27 -15.87 -29.60
C THR A 29 -0.13 -16.60 -28.90
N TYR A 30 0.34 -16.03 -27.81
CA TYR A 30 1.42 -16.60 -26.99
C TYR A 30 1.09 -16.52 -25.50
N ILE A 31 1.67 -17.41 -24.71
CA ILE A 31 1.46 -17.48 -23.26
C ILE A 31 2.60 -16.76 -22.55
N VAL A 32 2.25 -15.85 -21.63
CA VAL A 32 3.20 -15.12 -20.78
C VAL A 32 2.98 -15.52 -19.33
N ALA A 33 4.07 -15.83 -18.64
CA ALA A 33 4.06 -15.99 -17.20
C ALA A 33 4.01 -14.60 -16.54
N VAL A 34 2.93 -14.32 -15.81
CA VAL A 34 2.71 -13.06 -15.11
C VAL A 34 2.86 -13.30 -13.60
N PRO A 35 3.66 -12.50 -12.89
CA PRO A 35 3.79 -12.63 -11.44
C PRO A 35 2.46 -12.39 -10.73
N VAL A 36 2.09 -13.29 -9.82
CA VAL A 36 0.99 -13.06 -8.88
C VAL A 36 1.46 -12.03 -7.88
N ARG A 37 0.88 -10.84 -7.90
CA ARG A 37 1.29 -9.70 -7.05
C ARG A 37 0.54 -9.62 -5.73
N GLU A 38 -0.50 -10.41 -5.57
CA GLU A 38 -1.35 -10.42 -4.38
C GLU A 38 -0.89 -11.50 -3.40
N LEU A 39 -0.29 -11.08 -2.28
CA LEU A 39 0.20 -12.00 -1.24
C LEU A 39 -0.88 -12.97 -0.73
N PRO A 40 -2.14 -12.58 -0.49
CA PRO A 40 -3.18 -13.53 -0.09
C PRO A 40 -3.43 -14.62 -1.13
N VAL A 41 -3.36 -14.30 -2.43
CA VAL A 41 -3.48 -15.28 -3.51
C VAL A 41 -2.28 -16.22 -3.51
N VAL A 42 -1.08 -15.72 -3.31
CA VAL A 42 0.13 -16.55 -3.17
C VAL A 42 -0.01 -17.49 -1.97
N TYR A 43 -0.49 -17.00 -0.83
CA TYR A 43 -0.70 -17.83 0.35
C TYR A 43 -1.73 -18.94 0.11
N ALA A 44 -2.86 -18.61 -0.55
CA ALA A 44 -3.86 -19.58 -0.94
C ALA A 44 -3.29 -20.64 -1.89
N ASN A 45 -2.49 -20.22 -2.87
CA ASN A 45 -1.82 -21.11 -3.83
C ASN A 45 -0.80 -22.04 -3.13
N ILE A 46 0.01 -21.49 -2.20
CA ILE A 46 0.95 -22.30 -1.40
C ILE A 46 0.20 -23.31 -0.53
N SER A 47 -0.85 -22.86 0.15
CA SER A 47 -1.70 -23.74 0.97
C SER A 47 -2.27 -24.89 0.16
N ALA A 48 -2.85 -24.59 -1.01
CA ALA A 48 -3.41 -25.60 -1.91
C ALA A 48 -2.35 -26.56 -2.49
N ALA A 49 -1.19 -26.03 -2.91
CA ALA A 49 -0.14 -26.81 -3.56
C ALA A 49 0.63 -27.71 -2.59
N MET A 50 0.79 -27.25 -1.35
CA MET A 50 1.63 -27.90 -0.33
C MET A 50 0.80 -28.67 0.71
N GLY A 51 -0.52 -28.47 0.75
CA GLY A 51 -1.40 -29.07 1.76
C GLY A 51 -1.15 -28.54 3.18
N ILE A 52 -0.68 -27.30 3.29
CA ILE A 52 -0.39 -26.64 4.59
C ILE A 52 -1.30 -25.42 4.78
N SER A 53 -1.67 -25.15 6.01
CA SER A 53 -2.34 -23.90 6.35
C SER A 53 -1.32 -22.78 6.53
N ILE A 54 -1.56 -21.64 5.90
CA ILE A 54 -0.77 -20.44 6.14
C ILE A 54 -1.29 -19.81 7.43
N THR A 55 -0.53 -19.97 8.49
CA THR A 55 -0.78 -19.38 9.81
C THR A 55 -0.03 -18.05 9.93
N HIS A 56 -0.37 -17.26 10.93
CA HIS A 56 0.34 -16.01 11.23
C HIS A 56 1.86 -16.24 11.43
N GLU A 57 2.21 -17.37 12.06
CA GLU A 57 3.61 -17.72 12.34
C GLU A 57 4.43 -18.00 11.06
N ASN A 58 3.80 -18.56 10.00
CA ASN A 58 4.53 -18.88 8.77
C ASN A 58 4.33 -17.86 7.63
N GLN A 59 3.49 -16.83 7.82
CA GLN A 59 3.28 -15.77 6.83
C GLN A 59 4.56 -15.00 6.51
N ALA A 60 5.36 -14.67 7.52
CA ALA A 60 6.64 -13.98 7.34
C ALA A 60 7.58 -14.76 6.42
N ASN A 61 7.68 -16.07 6.61
CA ASN A 61 8.48 -16.95 5.77
C ASN A 61 7.94 -17.05 4.34
N ALA A 62 6.62 -17.11 4.17
CA ALA A 62 5.99 -17.13 2.85
C ALA A 62 6.20 -15.79 2.12
N SER A 63 6.13 -14.68 2.83
CA SER A 63 6.43 -13.34 2.33
C SER A 63 7.89 -13.23 1.88
N GLU A 64 8.83 -13.66 2.71
CA GLU A 64 10.27 -13.66 2.40
C GLU A 64 10.57 -14.45 1.13
N ILE A 65 9.97 -15.64 0.97
CA ILE A 65 10.13 -16.46 -0.23
C ILE A 65 9.54 -15.75 -1.44
N TYR A 66 8.36 -15.16 -1.32
CA TYR A 66 7.70 -14.41 -2.38
C TYR A 66 8.60 -13.29 -2.91
N TYR A 67 9.13 -12.43 -2.02
CA TYR A 67 9.97 -11.31 -2.43
C TYR A 67 11.30 -11.77 -3.04
N ARG A 68 11.93 -12.82 -2.52
CA ARG A 68 13.15 -13.38 -3.08
C ARG A 68 12.93 -13.99 -4.46
N VAL A 69 11.82 -14.68 -4.68
CA VAL A 69 11.54 -15.35 -5.96
C VAL A 69 11.19 -14.34 -7.05
N LEU A 70 10.34 -13.34 -6.74
CA LEU A 70 9.85 -12.39 -7.74
C LEU A 70 10.76 -11.18 -7.96
N TYR A 71 11.41 -10.71 -6.90
CA TYR A 71 12.15 -9.44 -6.94
C TYR A 71 13.65 -9.59 -6.67
N GLY A 72 14.12 -10.79 -6.33
CA GLY A 72 15.54 -11.06 -6.04
C GLY A 72 16.05 -10.38 -4.77
N ARG A 73 15.18 -9.93 -3.89
CA ARG A 73 15.49 -9.21 -2.65
C ARG A 73 14.70 -9.77 -1.46
N PRO A 74 15.14 -9.52 -0.20
CA PRO A 74 14.37 -9.91 0.97
C PRO A 74 13.02 -9.19 1.04
N ALA A 75 12.07 -9.79 1.75
CA ALA A 75 10.81 -9.13 2.08
C ALA A 75 11.12 -7.82 2.83
N PRO A 76 10.34 -6.75 2.59
CA PRO A 76 10.50 -5.53 3.35
C PRO A 76 10.26 -5.84 4.83
N THR A 77 11.23 -5.49 5.67
CA THR A 77 11.01 -5.46 7.11
C THR A 77 10.20 -4.22 7.43
N TYR A 78 8.96 -4.44 7.80
CA TYR A 78 8.16 -3.38 8.39
C TYR A 78 8.82 -3.01 9.72
N GLY A 79 9.05 -1.73 9.95
CA GLY A 79 9.50 -1.29 11.26
C GLY A 79 8.49 -1.71 12.34
N ASP A 80 8.94 -1.84 13.55
CA ASP A 80 8.17 -2.30 14.72
C ASP A 80 6.78 -1.65 14.87
N GLU A 81 6.58 -0.47 14.27
CA GLU A 81 5.31 0.26 14.27
C GLU A 81 4.24 -0.40 13.39
N PHE A 82 4.62 -1.08 12.31
CA PHE A 82 3.64 -1.77 11.44
C PHE A 82 3.27 -3.14 12.02
N ASP A 83 4.25 -3.88 12.54
CA ASP A 83 4.04 -5.21 13.11
C ASP A 83 3.13 -5.19 14.34
N GLN A 84 3.14 -4.07 15.10
CA GLN A 84 2.25 -3.90 16.26
C GLN A 84 0.78 -3.65 15.88
N TRP A 85 0.49 -3.24 14.63
CA TRP A 85 -0.84 -2.69 14.31
C TRP A 85 -1.52 -3.33 13.12
N SER A 86 -0.81 -4.11 12.35
CA SER A 86 -1.42 -4.86 11.24
C SER A 86 -2.08 -6.17 11.68
N ASP A 87 -2.04 -6.53 12.94
CA ASP A 87 -2.66 -7.70 13.63
C ASP A 87 -3.14 -8.85 12.72
N GLY A 88 -2.45 -9.08 11.62
CA GLY A 88 -2.77 -10.15 10.68
C GLY A 88 -4.13 -10.05 10.01
N LEU A 89 -4.77 -8.85 10.00
CA LEU A 89 -6.00 -8.67 9.24
C LEU A 89 -5.69 -8.88 7.75
N PRO A 90 -6.39 -9.79 7.07
CA PRO A 90 -6.14 -10.03 5.65
C PRO A 90 -6.51 -8.77 4.85
N LEU A 91 -5.63 -8.35 3.94
CA LEU A 91 -5.97 -7.34 2.94
C LEU A 91 -7.03 -7.93 1.99
N SER A 92 -7.86 -7.05 1.43
CA SER A 92 -8.85 -7.46 0.44
C SER A 92 -8.18 -8.10 -0.78
N SER A 93 -8.71 -9.24 -1.22
CA SER A 93 -8.32 -9.88 -2.48
C SER A 93 -8.99 -9.23 -3.71
N ALA A 94 -9.83 -8.20 -3.50
CA ALA A 94 -10.44 -7.49 -4.62
C ALA A 94 -9.37 -6.83 -5.49
N PRO A 95 -9.51 -6.84 -6.82
CA PRO A 95 -8.55 -6.21 -7.70
C PRO A 95 -8.49 -4.70 -7.44
N PHE A 96 -7.29 -4.15 -7.37
CA PHE A 96 -7.08 -2.71 -7.35
C PHE A 96 -7.55 -2.11 -8.68
N ILE A 97 -8.55 -1.24 -8.62
CA ILE A 97 -9.03 -0.49 -9.79
C ILE A 97 -8.22 0.81 -9.83
N GLY A 98 -7.25 0.82 -10.70
CA GLY A 98 -6.15 1.76 -10.86
C GLY A 98 -6.39 3.27 -10.76
N ALA A 99 -5.31 3.97 -10.97
CA ALA A 99 -4.96 5.36 -10.67
C ALA A 99 -5.87 6.49 -11.21
N ASP A 100 -6.83 6.22 -12.07
CA ASP A 100 -7.61 7.28 -12.75
C ASP A 100 -8.62 8.00 -11.83
N GLY A 101 -8.60 7.75 -10.53
CA GLY A 101 -9.48 8.36 -9.55
C GLY A 101 -8.79 8.77 -8.25
N PHE A 102 -7.45 8.90 -8.25
CA PHE A 102 -6.73 9.28 -7.04
C PHE A 102 -7.08 10.71 -6.60
N CYS A 103 -7.61 10.85 -5.40
CA CYS A 103 -7.97 12.12 -4.80
C CYS A 103 -6.84 12.57 -3.85
N SER A 104 -6.43 13.83 -3.95
CA SER A 104 -5.53 14.37 -2.93
C SER A 104 -6.23 14.45 -1.58
N PRO A 105 -5.64 13.91 -0.51
CA PRO A 105 -6.25 13.92 0.83
C PRO A 105 -6.57 15.31 1.38
N LEU A 106 -5.82 16.34 0.99
CA LEU A 106 -5.99 17.73 1.43
C LEU A 106 -6.41 18.68 0.30
N GLY A 107 -6.84 18.13 -0.86
CA GLY A 107 -7.32 18.93 -1.99
C GLY A 107 -6.22 19.33 -2.97
N GLU A 108 -6.58 20.15 -3.97
CA GLU A 108 -5.74 20.47 -5.14
C GLU A 108 -4.45 21.23 -4.80
N SER A 109 -4.47 22.02 -3.72
CA SER A 109 -3.31 22.86 -3.32
C SER A 109 -2.22 22.07 -2.56
N TRP A 110 -2.29 20.76 -2.50
CA TRP A 110 -1.40 19.92 -1.70
C TRP A 110 0.09 20.14 -1.96
N ARG A 111 0.48 20.51 -3.21
CA ARG A 111 1.89 20.76 -3.56
C ARG A 111 2.52 21.88 -2.75
N GLY A 112 1.74 22.92 -2.45
CA GLY A 112 2.16 24.04 -1.60
C GLY A 112 2.15 23.72 -0.09
N MET A 113 1.56 22.58 0.30
CA MET A 113 1.47 22.15 1.70
C MET A 113 2.59 21.19 2.11
N VAL A 114 3.46 20.76 1.19
CA VAL A 114 4.53 19.79 1.49
C VAL A 114 5.53 20.40 2.47
N THR A 115 5.64 19.79 3.65
CA THR A 115 6.59 20.17 4.71
C THR A 115 7.74 19.18 4.84
N SER A 116 7.55 17.92 4.41
CA SER A 116 8.60 16.93 4.37
C SER A 116 8.34 15.86 3.30
N GLU A 117 9.38 15.57 2.53
CA GLU A 117 9.35 14.59 1.44
C GLU A 117 9.56 13.15 1.93
N PHE A 118 9.09 12.20 1.12
CA PHE A 118 9.42 10.79 1.24
C PHE A 118 10.93 10.55 1.02
N GLY A 119 11.50 9.58 1.77
CA GLY A 119 12.89 9.18 1.64
C GLY A 119 13.76 9.62 2.79
N TYR A 120 15.06 9.69 2.59
CA TYR A 120 16.00 10.01 3.67
C TYR A 120 16.05 11.52 3.96
N ARG A 121 15.85 11.88 5.24
CA ARG A 121 15.93 13.25 5.72
C ARG A 121 16.54 13.31 7.13
N LYS A 122 16.88 14.52 7.57
CA LYS A 122 17.24 14.74 8.98
C LYS A 122 15.97 14.62 9.84
N ASP A 123 16.03 13.73 10.81
CA ASP A 123 14.96 13.55 11.79
C ASP A 123 14.84 14.81 12.67
N PRO A 124 13.65 15.42 12.79
CA PRO A 124 13.48 16.69 13.49
C PRO A 124 13.68 16.58 15.01
N PHE A 125 13.68 15.37 15.59
CA PHE A 125 13.87 15.15 17.02
C PHE A 125 15.32 14.81 17.38
N THR A 126 16.02 14.08 16.50
CA THR A 126 17.36 13.56 16.81
C THR A 126 18.46 14.21 15.97
N GLY A 127 18.11 14.90 14.87
CA GLY A 127 19.06 15.45 13.91
C GLY A 127 19.79 14.41 13.05
N GLN A 128 19.60 13.12 13.29
CA GLN A 128 20.21 12.04 12.52
C GLN A 128 19.49 11.82 11.18
N THR A 129 20.20 11.29 10.18
CA THR A 129 19.56 10.89 8.92
C THR A 129 18.68 9.67 9.17
N LYS A 130 17.37 9.80 8.88
CA LYS A 130 16.36 8.74 9.04
C LYS A 130 15.48 8.67 7.80
N GLY A 131 15.01 7.46 7.49
CA GLY A 131 14.01 7.25 6.46
C GLY A 131 12.66 7.86 6.86
N HIS A 132 12.02 8.55 5.95
CA HIS A 132 10.66 9.06 6.07
C HIS A 132 9.74 8.25 5.14
N SER A 133 8.76 7.62 5.71
CA SER A 133 7.92 6.60 5.04
C SER A 133 6.76 7.16 4.24
N GLY A 134 6.53 8.46 4.30
CA GLY A 134 5.40 9.13 3.67
C GLY A 134 5.72 10.53 3.18
N LEU A 135 4.67 11.27 2.89
CA LEU A 135 4.70 12.69 2.54
C LEU A 135 3.99 13.48 3.64
N ASP A 136 4.66 14.46 4.23
CA ASP A 136 4.05 15.33 5.23
C ASP A 136 3.44 16.57 4.56
N LEU A 137 2.16 16.80 4.82
CA LEU A 137 1.39 17.93 4.29
C LEU A 137 0.93 18.81 5.45
N GLY A 138 1.53 19.99 5.59
CA GLY A 138 1.18 20.98 6.62
C GLY A 138 -0.19 21.58 6.39
N ALA A 139 -1.07 21.48 7.39
CA ALA A 139 -2.40 22.07 7.38
C ALA A 139 -2.88 22.38 8.79
N GLY A 140 -3.84 23.29 8.94
CA GLY A 140 -4.41 23.63 10.24
C GLY A 140 -5.09 22.44 10.91
N LYS A 141 -5.05 22.37 12.27
CA LYS A 141 -5.82 21.38 13.02
C LYS A 141 -7.31 21.45 12.66
N GLY A 142 -7.91 20.28 12.43
CA GLY A 142 -9.33 20.17 12.04
C GLY A 142 -9.56 20.24 10.53
N THR A 143 -8.53 20.46 9.71
CA THR A 143 -8.66 20.39 8.24
C THR A 143 -9.13 18.97 7.86
N PRO A 144 -10.19 18.83 7.03
CA PRO A 144 -10.67 17.53 6.61
C PRO A 144 -9.64 16.75 5.82
N ILE A 145 -9.44 15.48 6.20
CA ILE A 145 -8.63 14.51 5.48
C ILE A 145 -9.59 13.60 4.70
N ARG A 146 -9.33 13.42 3.41
CA ARG A 146 -10.15 12.64 2.50
C ARG A 146 -9.46 11.34 2.10
N ALA A 147 -10.25 10.29 1.92
CA ALA A 147 -9.76 9.04 1.33
C ALA A 147 -9.26 9.29 -0.09
N ALA A 148 -8.05 8.82 -0.39
CA ALA A 148 -7.42 9.05 -1.70
C ALA A 148 -8.06 8.22 -2.82
N LEU A 149 -8.61 7.05 -2.48
CA LEU A 149 -9.25 6.10 -3.39
C LEU A 149 -10.44 5.44 -2.70
N PRO A 150 -11.37 4.81 -3.46
CA PRO A 150 -12.40 3.95 -2.87
C PRO A 150 -11.75 2.76 -2.17
N GLY A 151 -12.36 2.29 -1.07
CA GLY A 151 -11.84 1.13 -0.36
C GLY A 151 -12.59 0.84 0.94
N THR A 152 -12.01 -0.04 1.73
CA THR A 152 -12.51 -0.40 3.06
C THR A 152 -11.54 0.08 4.13
N VAL A 153 -12.06 0.73 5.16
CA VAL A 153 -11.26 1.13 6.33
C VAL A 153 -10.71 -0.12 7.01
N TYR A 154 -9.41 -0.27 6.93
CA TYR A 154 -8.68 -1.47 7.35
C TYR A 154 -8.20 -1.38 8.80
N VAL A 155 -7.73 -0.19 9.19
CA VAL A 155 -7.22 0.09 10.54
C VAL A 155 -7.73 1.44 11.02
N VAL A 156 -8.20 1.48 12.26
CA VAL A 156 -8.43 2.70 13.05
C VAL A 156 -7.69 2.57 14.37
N ARG A 157 -6.78 3.50 14.67
CA ARG A 157 -5.99 3.46 15.90
C ARG A 157 -5.89 4.82 16.57
N TYR A 158 -5.88 4.77 17.90
CA TYR A 158 -5.73 5.92 18.78
C TYR A 158 -4.48 5.69 19.64
N SER A 159 -3.35 6.27 19.24
CA SER A 159 -2.07 6.12 19.94
C SER A 159 -1.52 7.48 20.36
N SER A 160 -0.75 7.52 21.44
CA SER A 160 0.01 8.70 21.86
C SER A 160 1.44 8.71 21.30
N SER A 161 1.86 7.68 20.58
CA SER A 161 3.21 7.54 19.99
C SER A 161 3.14 7.23 18.49
N GLY A 162 4.28 7.21 17.81
CA GLY A 162 4.40 6.87 16.41
C GLY A 162 3.47 7.69 15.51
N TYR A 163 2.61 7.02 14.75
CA TYR A 163 1.60 7.65 13.87
C TYR A 163 0.49 8.42 14.60
N GLY A 164 0.40 8.30 15.91
CA GLY A 164 -0.69 8.93 16.64
C GLY A 164 -2.04 8.34 16.28
N TYR A 165 -3.05 9.19 16.16
CA TYR A 165 -4.36 8.80 15.64
C TYR A 165 -4.26 8.63 14.14
N HIS A 166 -4.60 7.45 13.63
CA HIS A 166 -4.45 7.17 12.21
C HIS A 166 -5.48 6.19 11.68
N VAL A 167 -5.69 6.30 10.37
CA VAL A 167 -6.56 5.45 9.57
C VAL A 167 -5.73 4.82 8.46
N MET A 168 -5.99 3.55 8.17
CA MET A 168 -5.53 2.90 6.95
C MET A 168 -6.74 2.45 6.14
N VAL A 169 -6.69 2.65 4.83
CA VAL A 169 -7.72 2.22 3.89
C VAL A 169 -7.10 1.21 2.93
N ASP A 170 -7.72 0.03 2.86
CA ASP A 170 -7.40 -1.01 1.90
C ASP A 170 -8.22 -0.79 0.62
N HIS A 171 -7.54 -0.61 -0.49
CA HIS A 171 -8.13 -0.35 -1.81
C HIS A 171 -8.20 -1.63 -2.69
N GLY A 172 -7.79 -2.76 -2.14
CA GLY A 172 -7.66 -4.02 -2.86
C GLY A 172 -6.30 -4.17 -3.57
N GLY A 173 -6.01 -5.39 -4.04
CA GLY A 173 -4.77 -5.69 -4.76
C GLY A 173 -3.48 -5.39 -4.00
N GLY A 174 -3.53 -5.36 -2.66
CA GLY A 174 -2.40 -5.00 -1.81
C GLY A 174 -2.09 -3.50 -1.75
N PHE A 175 -2.97 -2.65 -2.31
CA PHE A 175 -2.81 -1.19 -2.28
C PHE A 175 -3.47 -0.62 -1.02
N VAL A 176 -2.70 0.05 -0.18
CA VAL A 176 -3.14 0.64 1.09
C VAL A 176 -2.66 2.07 1.19
N THR A 177 -3.52 2.96 1.71
CA THR A 177 -3.13 4.31 2.10
C THR A 177 -3.23 4.48 3.61
N LEU A 178 -2.32 5.28 4.19
CA LEU A 178 -2.29 5.60 5.61
C LEU A 178 -2.36 7.11 5.82
N TYR A 179 -3.17 7.52 6.78
CA TYR A 179 -3.43 8.90 7.16
C TYR A 179 -3.18 9.06 8.66
N ALA A 180 -2.08 9.73 9.04
CA ALA A 180 -1.63 9.79 10.43
C ALA A 180 -1.61 11.20 11.02
N HIS A 181 -1.33 11.24 12.31
CA HIS A 181 -1.31 12.44 13.17
C HIS A 181 -2.65 13.16 13.28
N CYS A 182 -3.75 12.42 13.05
CA CYS A 182 -5.10 12.98 13.08
C CYS A 182 -5.45 13.56 14.46
N SER A 183 -6.27 14.61 14.47
CA SER A 183 -6.91 15.10 15.70
C SER A 183 -8.20 14.37 16.02
N LYS A 184 -8.88 13.87 14.98
CA LYS A 184 -10.12 13.14 15.07
C LYS A 184 -10.25 12.15 13.92
N ILE A 185 -10.82 10.98 14.19
CA ILE A 185 -11.17 9.97 13.19
C ILE A 185 -12.70 9.96 13.07
N LEU A 186 -13.20 9.90 11.83
CA LEU A 186 -14.64 10.03 11.49
C LEU A 186 -15.22 8.73 10.91
N VAL A 187 -14.42 7.69 10.82
CA VAL A 187 -14.79 6.38 10.25
C VAL A 187 -14.45 5.25 11.22
N THR A 188 -14.98 4.07 10.96
CA THR A 188 -14.75 2.86 11.75
C THR A 188 -14.15 1.75 10.87
N GLU A 189 -13.44 0.81 11.49
CA GLU A 189 -12.94 -0.39 10.79
C GLU A 189 -14.09 -1.16 10.13
N GLY A 190 -13.85 -1.65 8.90
CA GLY A 190 -14.84 -2.31 8.06
C GLY A 190 -15.74 -1.38 7.27
N GLN A 191 -15.71 -0.06 7.51
CA GLN A 191 -16.52 0.90 6.75
C GLN A 191 -15.98 1.04 5.33
N THR A 192 -16.87 0.96 4.33
CA THR A 192 -16.55 1.29 2.93
C THR A 192 -16.57 2.79 2.73
N VAL A 193 -15.61 3.31 1.98
CA VAL A 193 -15.47 4.73 1.64
C VAL A 193 -15.20 4.91 0.15
N ASP A 194 -15.74 5.99 -0.41
CA ASP A 194 -15.39 6.44 -1.76
C ASP A 194 -14.20 7.40 -1.75
N ALA A 195 -13.54 7.57 -2.89
CA ALA A 195 -12.54 8.64 -3.06
C ALA A 195 -13.15 10.00 -2.72
N GLY A 196 -12.43 10.81 -1.96
CA GLY A 196 -12.92 12.11 -1.49
C GLY A 196 -13.81 12.08 -0.24
N THR A 197 -14.22 10.91 0.26
CA THR A 197 -14.92 10.78 1.54
C THR A 197 -14.05 11.33 2.68
N VAL A 198 -14.59 12.20 3.53
CA VAL A 198 -13.88 12.71 4.71
C VAL A 198 -13.79 11.60 5.76
N ILE A 199 -12.56 11.19 6.09
CA ILE A 199 -12.30 10.06 6.98
C ILE A 199 -11.69 10.48 8.32
N ALA A 200 -11.03 11.64 8.36
CA ALA A 200 -10.37 12.16 9.56
C ALA A 200 -10.18 13.68 9.48
N GLU A 201 -9.58 14.25 10.51
CA GLU A 201 -9.19 15.66 10.60
C GLU A 201 -7.71 15.78 10.97
N VAL A 202 -7.00 16.73 10.34
CA VAL A 202 -5.58 17.02 10.62
C VAL A 202 -5.37 17.38 12.09
N GLY A 203 -4.27 16.89 12.64
CA GLY A 203 -3.82 17.19 13.99
C GLY A 203 -2.31 17.11 14.16
N SER A 204 -1.89 16.77 15.38
CA SER A 204 -0.49 16.61 15.75
C SER A 204 -0.34 15.56 16.86
N THR A 205 -1.10 14.46 16.75
CA THR A 205 -1.03 13.34 17.71
C THR A 205 0.16 12.43 17.40
N GLY A 206 0.61 11.67 18.42
CA GLY A 206 1.78 10.80 18.24
C GLY A 206 3.10 11.56 18.16
N ARG A 207 4.04 11.05 17.33
CA ARG A 207 5.37 11.63 17.14
C ARG A 207 5.33 12.72 16.06
N SER A 208 4.83 13.89 16.44
CA SER A 208 4.63 15.03 15.56
C SER A 208 5.18 16.32 16.18
N THR A 209 5.73 17.22 15.36
CA THR A 209 6.25 18.54 15.79
C THR A 209 5.28 19.68 15.53
N GLY A 210 4.16 19.42 14.85
CA GLY A 210 3.16 20.44 14.51
C GLY A 210 2.02 19.85 13.70
N ASN A 211 0.98 20.64 13.44
CA ASN A 211 -0.17 20.15 12.69
C ASN A 211 0.17 19.84 11.24
N HIS A 212 0.00 18.59 10.85
CA HIS A 212 0.18 18.10 9.46
C HIS A 212 -0.55 16.77 9.28
N LEU A 213 -0.77 16.39 8.03
CA LEU A 213 -1.10 15.03 7.63
C LEU A 213 0.20 14.33 7.24
N HIS A 214 0.51 13.20 7.87
CA HIS A 214 1.47 12.24 7.35
C HIS A 214 0.73 11.24 6.47
N PHE A 215 1.02 11.24 5.17
CA PHE A 215 0.35 10.43 4.18
C PHE A 215 1.30 9.39 3.59
N GLU A 216 0.88 8.11 3.61
CA GLU A 216 1.64 7.02 2.98
C GLU A 216 0.83 6.32 1.91
N VAL A 217 1.53 5.85 0.89
CA VAL A 217 1.07 4.86 -0.09
C VAL A 217 1.88 3.60 0.11
N ARG A 218 1.20 2.46 0.18
CA ARG A 218 1.83 1.14 0.32
C ARG A 218 1.28 0.20 -0.75
N ILE A 219 2.18 -0.54 -1.39
CA ILE A 219 1.81 -1.58 -2.35
C ILE A 219 2.45 -2.88 -1.90
N ASN A 220 1.62 -3.89 -1.62
CA ASN A 220 2.05 -5.17 -1.04
C ASN A 220 2.95 -4.97 0.20
N GLY A 221 2.56 -3.96 1.01
CA GLY A 221 3.26 -3.56 2.20
C GLY A 221 4.50 -2.68 1.99
N GLU A 222 5.05 -2.55 0.78
CA GLU A 222 6.15 -1.64 0.49
C GLU A 222 5.69 -0.18 0.44
N LYS A 223 6.40 0.67 1.15
CA LYS A 223 6.17 2.11 1.17
C LYS A 223 6.63 2.73 -0.15
N GLN A 224 5.74 3.43 -0.81
CA GLN A 224 5.98 4.10 -2.08
C GLN A 224 6.02 5.62 -1.86
N ASN A 225 6.72 6.34 -2.75
CA ASN A 225 6.68 7.80 -2.71
C ASN A 225 5.28 8.32 -3.09
N PRO A 226 4.51 8.92 -2.15
CA PRO A 226 3.14 9.35 -2.41
C PRO A 226 3.02 10.42 -3.49
N ARG A 227 4.08 11.21 -3.71
CA ARG A 227 4.09 12.26 -4.73
C ARG A 227 3.82 11.74 -6.15
N GLY A 228 4.19 10.49 -6.44
CA GLY A 228 3.95 9.86 -7.74
C GLY A 228 2.49 9.43 -7.99
N TYR A 229 1.65 9.49 -6.97
CA TYR A 229 0.23 9.06 -7.04
C TYR A 229 -0.74 10.23 -6.92
N LEU A 230 -0.33 11.32 -6.29
CA LEU A 230 -1.18 12.52 -6.13
C LEU A 230 -1.32 13.29 -7.44
N PRO A 231 -2.55 13.75 -7.80
CA PRO A 231 -2.84 14.46 -9.05
C PRO A 231 -2.16 15.82 -9.16
#